data_d6c7096ba6ca50e5d9b1d6c4516da4a9
#
_entry.id   d6c7096ba6ca50e5d9b1d6c4516da4a9
#
_cell.length_a   1.000
_cell.length_b   1.000
_cell.length_c   1.000
_cell.angle_alpha   90.00
_cell.angle_beta   90.00
_cell.angle_gamma   90.00
#
_symmetry.space_group_name_H-M   'P 1'
#
loop_
_entity.id
_entity.type
_entity.pdbx_description
1 polymer ?
#
loop_
_entity_poly.entity_id
_entity_poly.type
_entity_poly.pdbx_seq_one_letter_code
_entity_poly.pdbx_strand_id
1 'polypeptide(L)'
;MTDISPLRDFVVAMTHLVARTQDEPTLLREGRALLAPLLADDRWLPEDCAVLRPDRYAQYLLHADPLERFSVVSFVWGPGHRTPVHDHTVWGLVGMLRGAECCDEFQLESPDTPPRDTGRSHVMQPGDIEAVSPTVGDWHRVSSARTDGASISIHVYGANIGAVRRHRLDDAGRVIEFVSGYDSRTVPNLWDRSKAAPQPAPQTAAPQSAGPAARDTR
;
A
#
# COMPACT_ATOMS: atom_id res chain seq x y z
N MET A 1 5.14 -15.62 11.46
CA MET A 1 4.61 -14.27 11.76
C MET A 1 5.37 -13.30 10.89
N THR A 2 4.65 -12.45 10.15
CA THR A 2 5.22 -11.49 9.18
C THR A 2 6.13 -10.49 9.87
N ASP A 3 7.37 -10.32 9.37
CA ASP A 3 8.24 -9.23 9.81
C ASP A 3 7.86 -7.94 9.09
N ILE A 4 7.20 -7.04 9.80
CA ILE A 4 6.69 -5.78 9.27
C ILE A 4 7.74 -4.64 9.31
N SER A 5 8.96 -4.93 9.77
CA SER A 5 10.02 -3.92 9.90
C SER A 5 10.32 -3.18 8.59
N PRO A 6 10.38 -3.84 7.41
CA PRO A 6 10.62 -3.14 6.15
C PRO A 6 9.57 -2.06 5.85
N LEU A 7 8.28 -2.35 6.09
CA LEU A 7 7.21 -1.36 5.91
C LEU A 7 7.34 -0.20 6.89
N ARG A 8 7.62 -0.49 8.18
CA ARG A 8 7.85 0.57 9.18
C ARG A 8 9.01 1.49 8.78
N ASP A 9 10.13 0.92 8.37
CA ASP A 9 11.33 1.68 8.03
C ASP A 9 11.08 2.54 6.78
N PHE A 10 10.34 2.01 5.80
CA PHE A 10 9.85 2.78 4.65
C PHE A 10 8.96 3.95 5.08
N VAL A 11 7.96 3.71 5.94
CA VAL A 11 7.05 4.75 6.45
C VAL A 11 7.82 5.86 7.18
N VAL A 12 8.80 5.49 8.01
CA VAL A 12 9.67 6.46 8.70
C VAL A 12 10.44 7.31 7.69
N ALA A 13 11.05 6.68 6.68
CA ALA A 13 11.81 7.37 5.65
C ALA A 13 10.93 8.31 4.82
N MET A 14 9.72 7.87 4.42
CA MET A 14 8.74 8.70 3.72
C MET A 14 8.27 9.88 4.58
N THR A 15 8.04 9.66 5.88
CA THR A 15 7.67 10.73 6.82
C THR A 15 8.73 11.84 6.86
N HIS A 16 10.01 11.46 6.88
CA HIS A 16 11.12 12.43 6.79
C HIS A 16 11.18 13.12 5.43
N LEU A 17 10.94 12.40 4.35
CA LEU A 17 10.96 12.96 3.00
C LEU A 17 9.87 14.04 2.85
N VAL A 18 8.61 13.74 3.17
CA VAL A 18 7.49 14.69 3.04
C VAL A 18 7.56 15.84 4.06
N ALA A 19 8.30 15.69 5.17
CA ALA A 19 8.57 16.78 6.10
C ALA A 19 9.64 17.75 5.60
N ARG A 20 10.55 17.29 4.73
CA ARG A 20 11.69 18.05 4.25
C ARG A 20 11.38 18.85 2.97
N THR A 21 10.50 18.33 2.13
CA THR A 21 10.20 18.94 0.83
C THR A 21 8.75 18.74 0.41
N GLN A 22 8.23 19.69 -0.37
CA GLN A 22 6.98 19.59 -1.13
C GLN A 22 7.21 19.63 -2.63
N ASP A 23 8.48 19.64 -3.07
CA ASP A 23 8.87 19.62 -4.47
C ASP A 23 8.56 18.25 -5.08
N GLU A 24 7.53 18.18 -5.94
CA GLU A 24 7.04 16.94 -6.51
C GLU A 24 8.10 16.14 -7.25
N PRO A 25 8.95 16.71 -8.13
CA PRO A 25 10.02 15.96 -8.77
C PRO A 25 10.98 15.30 -7.78
N THR A 26 11.27 15.96 -6.66
CA THR A 26 12.08 15.39 -5.58
C THR A 26 11.35 14.27 -4.84
N LEU A 27 10.06 14.47 -4.52
CA LEU A 27 9.23 13.44 -3.88
C LEU A 27 9.14 12.18 -4.73
N LEU A 28 8.89 12.31 -6.02
CA LEU A 28 8.83 11.18 -6.95
C LEU A 28 10.18 10.46 -7.09
N ARG A 29 11.28 11.21 -7.25
CA ARG A 29 12.63 10.64 -7.41
C ARG A 29 13.09 9.91 -6.15
N GLU A 30 13.01 10.58 -5.00
CA GLU A 30 13.50 10.02 -3.74
C GLU A 30 12.54 8.98 -3.15
N GLY A 31 11.23 9.20 -3.30
CA GLY A 31 10.21 8.21 -2.93
C GLY A 31 10.38 6.90 -3.70
N ARG A 32 10.70 6.97 -5.01
CA ARG A 32 11.04 5.79 -5.82
C ARG A 32 12.25 5.03 -5.24
N ALA A 33 13.30 5.75 -4.85
CA ALA A 33 14.49 5.14 -4.25
C ALA A 33 14.20 4.48 -2.89
N LEU A 34 13.25 5.02 -2.12
CA LEU A 34 12.79 4.42 -0.87
C LEU A 34 11.87 3.21 -1.09
N LEU A 35 11.02 3.25 -2.12
CA LEU A 35 10.05 2.18 -2.42
C LEU A 35 10.75 0.94 -3.01
N ALA A 36 11.78 1.11 -3.83
CA ALA A 36 12.44 -0.01 -4.52
C ALA A 36 12.92 -1.14 -3.60
N PRO A 37 13.59 -0.88 -2.45
CA PRO A 37 13.97 -1.94 -1.51
C PRO A 37 12.76 -2.68 -0.91
N LEU A 38 11.63 -1.98 -0.70
CA LEU A 38 10.42 -2.58 -0.16
C LEU A 38 9.79 -3.60 -1.13
N LEU A 39 9.96 -3.39 -2.44
CA LEU A 39 9.45 -4.28 -3.49
C LEU A 39 10.32 -5.51 -3.74
N ALA A 40 11.54 -5.54 -3.21
CA ALA A 40 12.48 -6.65 -3.44
C ALA A 40 12.09 -7.94 -2.72
N ASP A 41 11.24 -7.86 -1.70
CA ASP A 41 10.77 -9.00 -0.90
C ASP A 41 9.34 -8.73 -0.44
N ASP A 42 8.45 -9.71 -0.59
CA ASP A 42 7.03 -9.58 -0.25
C ASP A 42 6.64 -10.16 1.12
N ARG A 43 7.60 -10.75 1.85
CA ARG A 43 7.36 -11.42 3.14
C ARG A 43 6.94 -10.47 4.26
N TRP A 44 7.16 -9.18 4.09
CA TRP A 44 6.73 -8.15 5.04
C TRP A 44 5.23 -7.81 4.93
N LEU A 45 4.57 -8.12 3.80
CA LEU A 45 3.17 -7.77 3.60
C LEU A 45 2.27 -8.65 4.48
N PRO A 46 1.43 -8.07 5.37
CA PRO A 46 0.49 -8.85 6.16
C PRO A 46 -0.51 -9.60 5.29
N GLU A 47 -0.80 -10.84 5.64
CA GLU A 47 -1.75 -11.68 4.90
C GLU A 47 -3.12 -11.02 4.71
N ASP A 48 -3.62 -10.33 5.75
CA ASP A 48 -4.89 -9.59 5.70
C ASP A 48 -4.88 -8.45 4.66
N CYS A 49 -3.71 -7.97 4.26
CA CYS A 49 -3.52 -6.94 3.23
C CYS A 49 -3.17 -7.51 1.84
N ALA A 50 -3.22 -8.84 1.70
CA ALA A 50 -2.97 -9.59 0.46
C ALA A 50 -4.19 -10.43 0.01
N VAL A 51 -5.35 -10.22 0.61
CA VAL A 51 -6.56 -11.02 0.37
C VAL A 51 -7.19 -10.65 -0.98
N LEU A 52 -7.25 -11.63 -1.87
CA LEU A 52 -7.97 -11.50 -3.13
C LEU A 52 -9.48 -11.47 -2.90
N ARG A 53 -10.16 -10.50 -3.51
CA ARG A 53 -11.63 -10.50 -3.62
C ARG A 53 -12.04 -11.20 -4.92
N PRO A 54 -13.14 -11.97 -4.92
CA PRO A 54 -13.54 -12.71 -6.12
C PRO A 54 -14.15 -11.83 -7.21
N ASP A 55 -14.72 -10.69 -6.86
CA ASP A 55 -15.60 -9.86 -7.70
C ASP A 55 -14.96 -8.57 -8.18
N ARG A 56 -13.88 -8.14 -7.54
CA ARG A 56 -13.19 -6.87 -7.84
C ARG A 56 -11.79 -6.82 -7.24
N TYR A 57 -10.94 -5.90 -7.72
CA TYR A 57 -9.70 -5.58 -7.01
C TYR A 57 -10.01 -5.01 -5.61
N ALA A 58 -9.08 -5.19 -4.70
CA ALA A 58 -9.17 -4.66 -3.34
C ALA A 58 -8.02 -3.69 -3.05
N GLN A 59 -8.28 -2.71 -2.18
CA GLN A 59 -7.27 -1.74 -1.73
C GLN A 59 -7.22 -1.73 -0.20
N TYR A 60 -6.08 -2.17 0.33
CA TYR A 60 -5.86 -2.30 1.78
C TYR A 60 -4.92 -1.20 2.26
N LEU A 61 -5.39 -0.36 3.19
CA LEU A 61 -4.56 0.66 3.80
C LEU A 61 -3.48 0.00 4.66
N LEU A 62 -2.22 0.27 4.32
CA LEU A 62 -1.05 -0.14 5.11
C LEU A 62 -0.64 0.96 6.10
N HIS A 63 -0.74 2.22 5.68
CA HIS A 63 -0.44 3.38 6.50
C HIS A 63 -1.09 4.64 5.93
N ALA A 64 -1.55 5.53 6.82
CA ALA A 64 -1.82 6.92 6.49
C ALA A 64 -1.04 7.81 7.46
N ASP A 65 -0.31 8.79 6.93
CA ASP A 65 0.37 9.80 7.75
C ASP A 65 -0.64 10.56 8.61
N PRO A 66 -0.37 10.82 9.90
CA PRO A 66 -1.31 11.53 10.78
C PRO A 66 -1.71 12.93 10.31
N LEU A 67 -0.91 13.55 9.45
CA LEU A 67 -1.21 14.85 8.80
C LEU A 67 -1.73 14.68 7.37
N GLU A 68 -2.04 13.45 6.96
CA GLU A 68 -2.55 13.08 5.63
C GLU A 68 -1.67 13.52 4.46
N ARG A 69 -0.35 13.70 4.69
CA ARG A 69 0.63 14.12 3.68
C ARG A 69 0.98 13.00 2.69
N PHE A 70 0.77 11.72 3.11
CA PHE A 70 0.88 10.55 2.24
C PHE A 70 0.11 9.35 2.82
N SER A 71 -0.19 8.39 1.95
CA SER A 71 -0.70 7.08 2.33
C SER A 71 0.01 5.96 1.57
N VAL A 72 0.04 4.77 2.16
CA VAL A 72 0.60 3.54 1.58
C VAL A 72 -0.51 2.51 1.50
N VAL A 73 -0.74 1.94 0.33
CA VAL A 73 -1.87 1.04 0.06
C VAL A 73 -1.39 -0.20 -0.69
N SER A 74 -1.85 -1.36 -0.29
CA SER A 74 -1.72 -2.61 -1.05
C SER A 74 -2.94 -2.77 -1.95
N PHE A 75 -2.73 -2.84 -3.26
CA PHE A 75 -3.76 -3.22 -4.22
C PHE A 75 -3.61 -4.70 -4.58
N VAL A 76 -4.72 -5.44 -4.53
CA VAL A 76 -4.75 -6.88 -4.82
C VAL A 76 -5.71 -7.14 -5.96
N TRP A 77 -5.19 -7.73 -7.02
CA TRP A 77 -5.89 -7.95 -8.27
C TRP A 77 -6.01 -9.42 -8.59
N GLY A 78 -7.19 -9.85 -9.00
CA GLY A 78 -7.42 -11.16 -9.57
C GLY A 78 -7.50 -11.13 -11.09
N PRO A 79 -7.53 -12.31 -11.74
CA PRO A 79 -7.76 -12.41 -13.16
C PRO A 79 -9.01 -11.65 -13.60
N GLY A 80 -8.87 -10.81 -14.65
CA GLY A 80 -9.96 -10.00 -15.19
C GLY A 80 -10.34 -8.76 -14.39
N HIS A 81 -9.73 -8.51 -13.22
CA HIS A 81 -9.95 -7.28 -12.48
C HIS A 81 -9.34 -6.07 -13.23
N ARG A 82 -10.06 -4.97 -13.23
CA ARG A 82 -9.61 -3.71 -13.82
C ARG A 82 -10.27 -2.52 -13.13
N THR A 83 -9.62 -1.36 -13.20
CA THR A 83 -10.24 -0.08 -12.84
C THR A 83 -11.06 0.47 -13.99
N PRO A 84 -12.02 1.38 -13.74
CA PRO A 84 -12.40 2.37 -14.75
C PRO A 84 -11.18 3.23 -15.13
N VAL A 85 -11.26 4.00 -16.21
CA VAL A 85 -10.30 5.08 -16.49
C VAL A 85 -10.47 6.13 -15.39
N HIS A 86 -9.37 6.52 -14.73
CA HIS A 86 -9.43 7.41 -13.57
C HIS A 86 -8.15 8.23 -13.41
N ASP A 87 -8.23 9.27 -12.58
CA ASP A 87 -7.12 10.11 -12.14
C ASP A 87 -6.83 9.95 -10.63
N HIS A 88 -5.79 10.62 -10.15
CA HIS A 88 -5.39 10.62 -8.73
C HIS A 88 -5.45 12.01 -8.11
N THR A 89 -5.32 13.08 -8.89
CA THR A 89 -5.29 14.50 -8.48
C THR A 89 -4.14 14.86 -7.53
N VAL A 90 -3.35 13.88 -7.11
CA VAL A 90 -2.15 13.99 -6.26
C VAL A 90 -1.02 13.19 -6.89
N TRP A 91 0.24 13.50 -6.50
CA TRP A 91 1.35 12.64 -6.90
C TRP A 91 1.22 11.25 -6.30
N GLY A 92 1.72 10.25 -7.00
CA GLY A 92 1.78 8.87 -6.53
C GLY A 92 2.91 8.09 -7.17
N LEU A 93 3.27 7.01 -6.49
CA LEU A 93 4.18 5.97 -6.98
C LEU A 93 3.45 4.64 -6.91
N VAL A 94 3.46 3.91 -8.01
CA VAL A 94 2.90 2.56 -8.13
C VAL A 94 4.07 1.59 -8.28
N GLY A 95 4.25 0.69 -7.33
CA GLY A 95 5.33 -0.29 -7.36
C GLY A 95 4.79 -1.72 -7.40
N MET A 96 5.25 -2.51 -8.37
CA MET A 96 4.86 -3.91 -8.49
C MET A 96 5.61 -4.77 -7.46
N LEU A 97 4.83 -5.43 -6.57
CA LEU A 97 5.36 -6.35 -5.57
C LEU A 97 5.29 -7.82 -6.03
N ARG A 98 4.17 -8.21 -6.65
CA ARG A 98 3.91 -9.59 -7.05
C ARG A 98 3.04 -9.64 -8.30
N GLY A 99 3.31 -10.58 -9.21
CA GLY A 99 2.48 -10.79 -10.40
C GLY A 99 2.78 -9.77 -11.50
N ALA A 100 1.76 -9.28 -12.19
CA ALA A 100 1.90 -8.30 -13.26
C ALA A 100 0.60 -7.52 -13.46
N GLU A 101 0.70 -6.26 -13.82
CA GLU A 101 -0.41 -5.36 -14.13
C GLU A 101 -0.19 -4.68 -15.46
N CYS A 102 -1.26 -4.50 -16.23
CA CYS A 102 -1.25 -3.75 -17.47
C CYS A 102 -1.79 -2.35 -17.20
N CYS A 103 -1.05 -1.33 -17.61
CA CYS A 103 -1.43 0.07 -17.53
C CYS A 103 -1.73 0.59 -18.94
N ASP A 104 -2.95 1.06 -19.19
CA ASP A 104 -3.35 1.76 -20.40
C ASP A 104 -3.36 3.26 -20.09
N GLU A 105 -2.66 4.04 -20.91
CA GLU A 105 -2.51 5.48 -20.73
C GLU A 105 -3.62 6.27 -21.40
N PHE A 106 -4.14 7.27 -20.70
CA PHE A 106 -5.12 8.21 -21.18
C PHE A 106 -4.61 9.65 -21.03
N GLN A 107 -5.05 10.54 -21.89
CA GLN A 107 -4.66 11.94 -21.88
C GLN A 107 -5.88 12.84 -21.82
N LEU A 108 -5.86 13.78 -20.88
CA LEU A 108 -6.83 14.87 -20.81
C LEU A 108 -6.36 16.03 -21.69
N GLU A 109 -7.04 16.27 -22.80
CA GLU A 109 -6.71 17.37 -23.73
C GLU A 109 -7.28 18.73 -23.26
N SER A 110 -8.43 18.68 -22.58
CA SER A 110 -9.13 19.85 -22.04
C SER A 110 -9.95 19.45 -20.82
N PRO A 111 -10.11 20.35 -19.82
CA PRO A 111 -10.97 20.08 -18.67
C PRO A 111 -12.45 19.79 -19.03
N ASP A 112 -12.89 20.26 -20.19
CA ASP A 112 -14.27 20.12 -20.65
C ASP A 112 -14.54 18.86 -21.48
N THR A 113 -13.49 18.05 -21.72
CA THR A 113 -13.60 16.84 -22.54
C THR A 113 -13.15 15.61 -21.74
N PRO A 114 -13.77 14.43 -21.93
CA PRO A 114 -13.28 13.20 -21.32
C PRO A 114 -11.85 12.88 -21.78
N PRO A 115 -11.03 12.23 -20.93
CA PRO A 115 -9.71 11.76 -21.31
C PRO A 115 -9.80 10.76 -22.47
N ARG A 116 -8.85 10.84 -23.40
CA ARG A 116 -8.77 10.00 -24.60
C ARG A 116 -7.71 8.94 -24.43
N ASP A 117 -7.99 7.74 -24.93
CA ASP A 117 -7.02 6.66 -25.04
C ASP A 117 -5.87 7.11 -25.96
N THR A 118 -4.64 7.03 -25.46
CA THR A 118 -3.42 7.35 -26.23
C THR A 118 -2.98 6.20 -27.15
N GLY A 119 -3.56 5.02 -26.99
CA GLY A 119 -3.13 3.78 -27.65
C GLY A 119 -1.82 3.23 -27.08
N ARG A 120 -1.28 3.82 -26.01
CA ARG A 120 -0.09 3.30 -25.32
C ARG A 120 -0.52 2.43 -24.15
N SER A 121 0.09 1.27 -24.06
CA SER A 121 -0.12 0.29 -23.00
C SER A 121 1.21 -0.39 -22.69
N HIS A 122 1.43 -0.70 -21.43
CA HIS A 122 2.62 -1.44 -21.00
C HIS A 122 2.29 -2.34 -19.81
N VAL A 123 3.16 -3.31 -19.57
CA VAL A 123 3.02 -4.27 -18.46
C VAL A 123 4.12 -4.03 -17.45
N MET A 124 3.71 -3.78 -16.21
CA MET A 124 4.59 -3.69 -15.05
C MET A 124 4.88 -5.08 -14.48
N GLN A 125 6.15 -5.33 -14.17
CA GLN A 125 6.66 -6.55 -13.56
C GLN A 125 7.16 -6.29 -12.13
N PRO A 126 7.34 -7.31 -11.27
CA PRO A 126 7.86 -7.13 -9.92
C PRO A 126 9.16 -6.32 -9.89
N GLY A 127 9.17 -5.28 -9.06
CA GLY A 127 10.26 -4.31 -8.95
C GLY A 127 10.09 -3.05 -9.81
N ASP A 128 9.21 -3.05 -10.82
CA ASP A 128 8.89 -1.85 -11.59
C ASP A 128 8.18 -0.82 -10.71
N ILE A 129 8.51 0.45 -10.94
CA ILE A 129 7.87 1.57 -10.24
C ILE A 129 7.50 2.63 -11.26
N GLU A 130 6.27 3.09 -11.23
CA GLU A 130 5.77 4.20 -12.04
C GLU A 130 5.35 5.37 -11.18
N ALA A 131 5.40 6.55 -11.77
CA ALA A 131 4.86 7.77 -11.18
C ALA A 131 3.54 8.13 -11.85
N VAL A 132 2.58 8.56 -11.05
CA VAL A 132 1.30 9.14 -11.49
C VAL A 132 1.14 10.50 -10.84
N SER A 133 0.71 11.51 -11.61
CA SER A 133 0.48 12.84 -11.08
C SER A 133 -0.15 13.72 -12.16
N PRO A 134 -0.91 14.76 -11.78
CA PRO A 134 -1.39 15.78 -12.73
C PRO A 134 -0.30 16.42 -13.58
N THR A 135 0.98 16.39 -13.12
CA THR A 135 2.12 17.03 -13.82
C THR A 135 2.87 16.10 -14.77
N VAL A 136 2.85 14.77 -14.52
CA VAL A 136 3.61 13.78 -15.33
C VAL A 136 2.74 12.83 -16.13
N GLY A 137 1.43 12.80 -15.84
CA GLY A 137 0.42 11.90 -16.42
C GLY A 137 -0.38 11.24 -15.32
N ASP A 138 -1.69 11.44 -15.32
CA ASP A 138 -2.56 11.05 -14.22
C ASP A 138 -3.67 10.09 -14.63
N TRP A 139 -4.17 10.23 -15.85
CA TRP A 139 -5.29 9.44 -16.32
C TRP A 139 -4.84 8.10 -16.89
N HIS A 140 -5.30 7.02 -16.28
CA HIS A 140 -5.00 5.67 -16.75
C HIS A 140 -6.11 4.66 -16.41
N ARG A 141 -5.98 3.47 -16.95
CA ARG A 141 -6.72 2.29 -16.56
C ARG A 141 -5.71 1.19 -16.24
N VAL A 142 -5.86 0.56 -15.09
CA VAL A 142 -5.04 -0.58 -14.68
C VAL A 142 -5.87 -1.86 -14.72
N SER A 143 -5.28 -2.93 -15.15
CA SER A 143 -5.87 -4.27 -15.14
C SER A 143 -4.84 -5.33 -14.74
N SER A 144 -5.32 -6.43 -14.16
CA SER A 144 -4.47 -7.60 -13.95
C SER A 144 -3.97 -8.14 -15.30
N ALA A 145 -2.66 -8.30 -15.44
CA ALA A 145 -2.07 -8.98 -16.62
C ALA A 145 -1.97 -10.49 -16.43
N ARG A 146 -2.45 -11.01 -15.28
CA ARG A 146 -2.45 -12.45 -14.99
C ARG A 146 -3.77 -13.10 -15.35
N THR A 147 -3.67 -14.34 -15.83
CA THR A 147 -4.83 -15.22 -16.06
C THR A 147 -5.05 -16.20 -14.90
N ASP A 148 -4.09 -16.26 -13.96
CA ASP A 148 -4.09 -17.12 -12.78
C ASP A 148 -3.51 -16.38 -11.57
N GLY A 149 -4.00 -16.67 -10.38
CA GLY A 149 -3.50 -16.11 -9.13
C GLY A 149 -3.72 -14.59 -8.99
N ALA A 150 -3.14 -14.03 -7.95
CA ALA A 150 -3.21 -12.60 -7.66
C ALA A 150 -1.97 -11.86 -8.15
N SER A 151 -2.13 -10.60 -8.57
CA SER A 151 -1.07 -9.60 -8.57
C SER A 151 -1.26 -8.62 -7.42
N ILE A 152 -0.16 -8.04 -6.94
CA ILE A 152 -0.15 -7.09 -5.83
C ILE A 152 0.80 -5.96 -6.18
N SER A 153 0.28 -4.74 -6.11
CA SER A 153 1.04 -3.51 -6.21
C SER A 153 0.97 -2.69 -4.93
N ILE A 154 2.04 -1.98 -4.61
CA ILE A 154 2.15 -1.08 -3.47
C ILE A 154 2.12 0.35 -4.00
N HIS A 155 1.11 1.07 -3.57
CA HIS A 155 0.88 2.44 -4.00
C HIS A 155 1.21 3.40 -2.87
N VAL A 156 1.93 4.48 -3.20
CA VAL A 156 2.23 5.59 -2.28
C VAL A 156 1.67 6.86 -2.88
N TYR A 157 0.75 7.50 -2.20
CA TYR A 157 0.10 8.72 -2.69
C TYR A 157 0.38 9.91 -1.80
N GLY A 158 0.47 11.10 -2.37
CA GLY A 158 0.70 12.37 -1.69
C GLY A 158 -0.50 12.92 -0.92
N ALA A 159 -1.37 12.04 -0.45
CA ALA A 159 -2.51 12.34 0.42
C ALA A 159 -3.06 11.04 1.04
N ASN A 160 -4.07 11.14 1.89
CA ASN A 160 -4.93 10.00 2.28
C ASN A 160 -5.86 9.65 1.11
N ILE A 161 -5.39 8.82 0.16
CA ILE A 161 -6.04 8.60 -1.14
C ILE A 161 -7.47 8.06 -1.02
N GLY A 162 -7.78 7.33 0.04
CA GLY A 162 -9.12 6.83 0.31
C GLY A 162 -10.14 7.92 0.61
N ALA A 163 -9.70 9.14 0.95
CA ALA A 163 -10.53 10.31 1.24
C ALA A 163 -10.47 11.38 0.14
N VAL A 164 -9.54 11.26 -0.83
CA VAL A 164 -9.37 12.23 -1.92
C VAL A 164 -10.52 12.14 -2.92
N ARG A 165 -11.08 13.28 -3.29
CA ARG A 165 -12.01 13.38 -4.42
C ARG A 165 -11.20 13.30 -5.72
N ARG A 166 -11.55 12.33 -6.53
CA ARG A 166 -10.92 12.02 -7.81
C ARG A 166 -11.98 11.85 -8.88
N HIS A 167 -11.54 11.65 -10.12
CA HIS A 167 -12.44 11.49 -11.25
C HIS A 167 -12.26 10.11 -11.89
N ARG A 168 -13.34 9.61 -12.46
CA ARG A 168 -13.34 8.41 -13.28
C ARG A 168 -14.35 8.54 -14.41
N LEU A 169 -14.17 7.76 -15.46
CA LEU A 169 -15.20 7.60 -16.45
C LEU A 169 -16.27 6.63 -15.96
N ASP A 170 -17.54 6.98 -16.15
CA ASP A 170 -18.67 6.05 -16.03
C ASP A 170 -18.80 5.20 -17.30
N ASP A 171 -19.78 4.26 -17.31
CA ASP A 171 -20.04 3.37 -18.45
C ASP A 171 -20.49 4.11 -19.72
N ALA A 172 -20.94 5.35 -19.59
CA ALA A 172 -21.31 6.23 -20.70
C ALA A 172 -20.13 7.12 -21.16
N GLY A 173 -18.94 6.97 -20.60
CA GLY A 173 -17.75 7.76 -20.92
C GLY A 173 -17.77 9.16 -20.35
N ARG A 174 -18.60 9.45 -19.35
CA ARG A 174 -18.67 10.77 -18.70
C ARG A 174 -17.74 10.80 -17.49
N VAL A 175 -17.09 11.94 -17.28
CA VAL A 175 -16.28 12.18 -16.09
C VAL A 175 -17.20 12.38 -14.88
N ILE A 176 -17.01 11.57 -13.84
CA ILE A 176 -17.74 11.68 -12.57
C ILE A 176 -16.76 11.67 -11.40
N GLU A 177 -17.08 12.40 -10.33
CA GLU A 177 -16.31 12.35 -9.08
C GLU A 177 -16.55 11.06 -8.32
N PHE A 178 -15.51 10.61 -7.59
CA PHE A 178 -15.62 9.52 -6.64
C PHE A 178 -14.62 9.65 -5.50
N VAL A 179 -14.87 8.92 -4.42
CA VAL A 179 -13.98 8.67 -3.30
C VAL A 179 -13.91 7.17 -3.11
N SER A 180 -12.71 6.59 -3.07
CA SER A 180 -12.56 5.13 -3.09
C SER A 180 -12.79 4.45 -1.74
N GLY A 181 -12.44 5.10 -0.62
CA GLY A 181 -12.33 4.43 0.66
C GLY A 181 -11.23 3.35 0.66
N TYR A 182 -11.34 2.40 1.57
CA TYR A 182 -10.45 1.24 1.70
C TYR A 182 -11.24 -0.02 2.04
N ASP A 183 -10.69 -1.18 1.68
CA ASP A 183 -11.25 -2.50 2.04
C ASP A 183 -10.84 -2.97 3.44
N SER A 184 -9.73 -2.46 3.96
CA SER A 184 -9.25 -2.79 5.30
C SER A 184 -10.11 -2.16 6.39
N ARG A 185 -10.36 -2.94 7.45
CA ARG A 185 -11.02 -2.45 8.68
C ARG A 185 -10.02 -2.12 9.78
N THR A 186 -8.79 -2.55 9.62
CA THR A 186 -7.66 -2.34 10.53
C THR A 186 -6.43 -1.96 9.71
N VAL A 187 -5.47 -1.30 10.35
CA VAL A 187 -4.15 -1.02 9.77
C VAL A 187 -3.08 -1.84 10.50
N PRO A 188 -1.98 -2.20 9.84
CA PRO A 188 -0.86 -2.87 10.49
C PRO A 188 -0.31 -2.09 11.67
N ASN A 189 -0.05 -2.75 12.80
CA ASN A 189 0.61 -2.12 13.94
C ASN A 189 2.13 -2.05 13.71
N LEU A 190 2.58 -1.00 13.04
CA LEU A 190 3.99 -0.79 12.71
C LEU A 190 4.89 -0.58 13.94
N TRP A 191 4.29 -0.20 15.06
CA TRP A 191 5.00 0.23 16.27
C TRP A 191 5.11 -0.86 17.34
N ASP A 192 4.47 -2.02 17.12
CA ASP A 192 4.67 -3.17 18.00
C ASP A 192 6.07 -3.75 17.83
N ARG A 193 6.95 -3.44 18.78
CA ARG A 193 8.32 -3.95 18.88
C ARG A 193 8.46 -5.00 19.99
N SER A 194 7.37 -5.44 20.61
CA SER A 194 7.40 -6.37 21.73
C SER A 194 8.08 -7.71 21.40
N LYS A 195 8.04 -8.11 20.12
CA LYS A 195 8.62 -9.35 19.62
C LYS A 195 10.09 -9.22 19.21
N ALA A 196 10.57 -7.99 18.99
CA ALA A 196 11.99 -7.71 18.73
C ALA A 196 12.78 -7.53 20.02
N ALA A 197 12.12 -7.35 21.17
CA ALA A 197 12.78 -7.25 22.47
C ALA A 197 13.31 -8.64 22.90
N PRO A 198 14.51 -8.74 23.52
CA PRO A 198 14.98 -9.98 24.13
C PRO A 198 13.91 -10.49 25.11
N GLN A 199 13.46 -11.72 24.94
CA GLN A 199 12.54 -12.34 25.89
C GLN A 199 13.26 -12.40 27.25
N PRO A 200 12.65 -11.93 28.37
CA PRO A 200 13.23 -12.16 29.69
C PRO A 200 13.39 -13.66 29.88
N ALA A 201 14.55 -14.06 30.44
CA ALA A 201 14.81 -15.46 30.74
C ALA A 201 13.61 -16.04 31.55
N PRO A 202 13.20 -17.28 31.29
CA PRO A 202 12.10 -17.89 32.03
C PRO A 202 12.43 -17.81 33.52
N GLN A 203 11.52 -17.17 34.28
CA GLN A 203 11.66 -17.15 35.73
C GLN A 203 11.62 -18.59 36.22
N THR A 204 12.75 -19.13 36.65
CA THR A 204 12.78 -20.41 37.40
C THR A 204 11.95 -20.19 38.64
N ALA A 205 10.86 -20.95 38.78
CA ALA A 205 10.06 -20.94 39.99
C ALA A 205 10.98 -21.19 41.20
N ALA A 206 10.95 -20.26 42.12
CA ALA A 206 11.70 -20.45 43.38
C ALA A 206 11.24 -21.75 44.05
N PRO A 207 12.14 -22.58 44.58
CA PRO A 207 11.75 -23.78 45.26
C PRO A 207 10.79 -23.44 46.44
N GLN A 208 9.62 -24.03 46.43
CA GLN A 208 8.68 -23.88 47.53
C GLN A 208 9.37 -24.37 48.81
N SER A 209 9.56 -23.48 49.78
CA SER A 209 10.08 -23.84 51.09
C SER A 209 9.11 -24.82 51.75
N ALA A 210 9.57 -26.03 52.02
CA ALA A 210 8.82 -27.00 52.82
C ALA A 210 8.42 -26.40 54.17
N GLY A 211 7.13 -26.29 54.42
CA GLY A 211 6.59 -25.83 55.68
C GLY A 211 7.09 -26.71 56.86
N PRO A 212 7.19 -26.18 58.07
CA PRO A 212 7.72 -26.91 59.23
C PRO A 212 6.79 -28.09 59.57
N ALA A 213 7.41 -29.26 59.76
CA ALA A 213 6.72 -30.47 60.19
C ALA A 213 6.04 -30.24 61.56
N ALA A 214 4.76 -30.55 61.63
CA ALA A 214 4.00 -30.54 62.88
C ALA A 214 4.69 -31.44 63.89
N ARG A 215 5.08 -30.90 65.06
CA ARG A 215 5.54 -31.68 66.19
C ARG A 215 4.32 -32.30 66.90
N ASP A 216 4.27 -33.60 66.87
CA ASP A 216 3.30 -34.38 67.64
C ASP A 216 3.74 -34.33 69.11
N THR A 217 2.89 -33.76 69.95
CA THR A 217 3.04 -33.78 71.41
C THR A 217 2.07 -34.78 72.01
N ARG A 218 2.62 -35.81 72.54
CA ARG A 218 1.92 -36.67 73.53
C ARG A 218 1.94 -36.00 74.89
#